data_037dd94b78f61375d1a0e3c102494af8
#
_entry.id   037dd94b78f61375d1a0e3c102494af8
#
_cell.length_a   1.000
_cell.length_b   1.000
_cell.length_c   1.000
_cell.angle_alpha   90.00
_cell.angle_beta   90.00
_cell.angle_gamma   90.00
#
_symmetry.space_group_name_H-M   'P 1'
#
loop_
_entity.id
_entity.type
_entity.pdbx_description
1 polymer ?
#
loop_
_entity_poly.entity_id
_entity_poly.type
_entity_poly.pdbx_seq_one_letter_code
_entity_poly.pdbx_strand_id
1 'polypeptide(L)'
;MALTDTPQANRLHIAFYGRMNVGKSSLINLLTDQPTALVSDTAGTTTDPVIKSMEIFPLGPVAIIDTAGFDDTGELGNLRVSKTKELLKKTDLAILVVSPENIDSLAIEKDWIKRFNTLKIPYLLVLNKSDNSTNEEDKAIQFLTENLGTVSVKISALDKLNKIKLLQEIIKIAPKDFEAPVLTSDLYSPGDYVVLVVPQDIQAPKGRLILPQVQVIRDILDNGATPLLTKPENLESLLSNLKTQPRLVITDSQMFDFCEKILPKNMPLTSFSVIFSRAKGDFETFIKGAKTIQNLKPKDKILIAEACTHAPLDEDIGRVKIPRMLKNKLGIVKFDIATGLTFPENLDDYALIIHCGGCMFTRRQLMSRITEAKEASVPITNYGLAIAEILGILDRAIKPFHINTLD
;
A
#
# COMPACT_ATOMS: atom_id res chain seq x y z
N MET A 1 3.51 8.14 -17.79
CA MET A 1 3.73 6.80 -17.26
C MET A 1 3.42 5.84 -18.39
N ALA A 2 4.37 5.03 -18.78
CA ALA A 2 4.08 3.94 -19.73
C ALA A 2 3.14 2.93 -19.06
N LEU A 3 2.19 2.37 -19.79
CA LEU A 3 1.25 1.34 -19.29
C LEU A 3 1.96 0.06 -18.81
N THR A 4 3.26 -0.04 -19.07
CA THR A 4 4.13 -1.18 -18.74
C THR A 4 4.84 -1.08 -17.39
N ASP A 5 4.80 0.09 -16.72
CA ASP A 5 5.48 0.27 -15.45
C ASP A 5 4.64 -0.23 -14.29
N THR A 6 5.19 -1.17 -13.51
CA THR A 6 4.56 -1.59 -12.24
C THR A 6 4.40 -0.39 -11.31
N PRO A 7 3.18 -0.09 -10.84
CA PRO A 7 2.94 1.02 -9.93
C PRO A 7 3.78 0.90 -8.65
N GLN A 8 4.21 2.02 -8.09
CA GLN A 8 4.99 2.00 -6.85
C GLN A 8 4.27 1.28 -5.69
N ALA A 9 2.96 1.42 -5.60
CA ALA A 9 2.14 0.74 -4.59
C ALA A 9 2.16 -0.80 -4.66
N ASN A 10 2.66 -1.36 -5.77
CA ASN A 10 2.77 -2.81 -6.00
C ASN A 10 4.22 -3.29 -6.01
N ARG A 11 5.17 -2.43 -5.64
CA ARG A 11 6.59 -2.78 -5.51
C ARG A 11 6.92 -3.09 -4.06
N LEU A 12 7.85 -4.03 -3.84
CA LEU A 12 8.43 -4.23 -2.51
C LEU A 12 9.29 -3.02 -2.16
N HIS A 13 8.96 -2.34 -1.07
CA HIS A 13 9.69 -1.16 -0.62
C HIS A 13 10.84 -1.55 0.31
N ILE A 14 12.06 -1.44 -0.20
CA ILE A 14 13.30 -1.73 0.52
C ILE A 14 13.96 -0.39 0.88
N ALA A 15 14.00 -0.04 2.16
CA ALA A 15 14.54 1.24 2.61
C ALA A 15 15.88 1.07 3.33
N PHE A 16 16.84 1.92 2.98
CA PHE A 16 18.18 1.93 3.55
C PHE A 16 18.26 2.95 4.68
N TYR A 17 18.52 2.48 5.88
CA TYR A 17 18.62 3.25 7.11
C TYR A 17 20.05 3.24 7.64
N GLY A 18 20.44 4.28 8.37
CA GLY A 18 21.76 4.40 8.99
C GLY A 18 22.18 5.86 9.16
N ARG A 19 23.29 6.10 9.84
CA ARG A 19 23.83 7.44 10.03
C ARG A 19 24.26 8.11 8.73
N MET A 20 24.60 9.38 8.81
CA MET A 20 25.24 10.07 7.70
C MET A 20 26.57 9.37 7.34
N ASN A 21 26.93 9.40 6.07
CA ASN A 21 28.22 8.91 5.55
C ASN A 21 28.53 7.42 5.77
N VAL A 22 27.60 6.59 6.26
CA VAL A 22 27.79 5.12 6.33
C VAL A 22 27.74 4.44 4.97
N GLY A 23 27.44 5.19 3.88
CA GLY A 23 27.46 4.70 2.52
C GLY A 23 26.14 4.12 2.01
N LYS A 24 24.99 4.55 2.54
CA LYS A 24 23.65 4.12 2.05
C LYS A 24 23.50 4.31 0.55
N SER A 25 23.69 5.54 0.08
CA SER A 25 23.55 5.89 -1.36
C SER A 25 24.56 5.13 -2.23
N SER A 26 25.77 4.89 -1.74
CA SER A 26 26.79 4.08 -2.45
C SER A 26 26.35 2.62 -2.59
N LEU A 27 25.75 2.03 -1.55
CA LEU A 27 25.18 0.68 -1.61
C LEU A 27 24.00 0.59 -2.57
N ILE A 28 23.12 1.60 -2.58
CA ILE A 28 22.01 1.68 -3.52
C ILE A 28 22.52 1.77 -4.95
N ASN A 29 23.56 2.56 -5.22
CA ASN A 29 24.20 2.64 -6.53
C ASN A 29 24.81 1.30 -6.95
N LEU A 30 25.47 0.63 -6.01
CA LEU A 30 26.01 -0.71 -6.25
C LEU A 30 24.92 -1.71 -6.63
N LEU A 31 23.77 -1.69 -5.96
CA LEU A 31 22.66 -2.60 -6.23
C LEU A 31 21.99 -2.31 -7.57
N THR A 32 21.74 -1.03 -7.86
CA THR A 32 20.99 -0.62 -9.06
C THR A 32 21.83 -0.54 -10.34
N ASP A 33 23.16 -0.67 -10.24
CA ASP A 33 24.12 -0.42 -11.34
C ASP A 33 23.92 0.94 -12.04
N GLN A 34 23.33 1.90 -11.34
CA GLN A 34 23.07 3.25 -11.84
C GLN A 34 23.67 4.28 -10.89
N PRO A 35 24.47 5.23 -11.39
CA PRO A 35 24.91 6.33 -10.56
C PRO A 35 23.68 7.10 -10.06
N THR A 36 23.60 7.35 -8.77
CA THR A 36 22.62 8.30 -8.22
C THR A 36 22.87 9.64 -8.90
N ALA A 37 21.81 10.32 -9.32
CA ALA A 37 21.95 11.71 -9.66
C ALA A 37 22.67 12.39 -8.51
N LEU A 38 23.89 12.89 -8.80
CA LEU A 38 24.75 13.76 -8.01
C LEU A 38 24.59 13.59 -6.47
N VAL A 39 25.50 12.84 -5.88
CA VAL A 39 25.92 13.13 -4.52
C VAL A 39 26.42 14.57 -4.57
N SER A 40 25.58 15.52 -4.25
CA SER A 40 25.97 16.91 -4.04
C SER A 40 26.80 16.91 -2.78
N ASP A 41 28.08 17.24 -2.88
CA ASP A 41 28.98 17.48 -1.74
C ASP A 41 28.50 18.65 -0.85
N THR A 42 27.46 19.32 -1.25
CA THR A 42 26.73 20.33 -0.47
C THR A 42 25.53 19.70 0.22
N ALA A 43 25.68 19.44 1.52
CA ALA A 43 24.57 19.11 2.40
C ALA A 43 23.46 20.16 2.22
N GLY A 44 22.28 19.77 1.72
CA GLY A 44 21.14 20.62 1.92
C GLY A 44 20.11 20.89 0.84
N THR A 45 20.02 20.16 -0.28
CA THR A 45 19.08 20.55 -1.34
C THR A 45 17.82 19.71 -1.51
N THR A 46 17.72 18.49 -0.97
CA THR A 46 16.49 17.71 -1.06
C THR A 46 16.11 17.10 0.28
N THR A 47 14.93 17.46 0.76
CA THR A 47 14.34 16.90 2.00
C THR A 47 13.57 15.60 1.73
N ASP A 48 13.33 15.23 0.48
CA ASP A 48 12.55 14.05 0.12
C ASP A 48 13.43 12.84 -0.17
N PRO A 49 13.02 11.64 0.26
CA PRO A 49 13.77 10.43 0.00
C PRO A 49 13.82 10.12 -1.50
N VAL A 50 14.97 9.67 -1.97
CA VAL A 50 15.15 9.24 -3.36
C VAL A 50 14.65 7.82 -3.51
N ILE A 51 13.73 7.60 -4.44
CA ILE A 51 13.18 6.27 -4.75
C ILE A 51 13.66 5.82 -6.12
N LYS A 52 14.31 4.66 -6.16
CA LYS A 52 14.71 3.99 -7.39
C LYS A 52 13.90 2.72 -7.60
N SER A 53 13.42 2.52 -8.82
CA SER A 53 12.72 1.31 -9.21
C SER A 53 13.69 0.35 -9.89
N MET A 54 13.66 -0.92 -9.48
CA MET A 54 14.41 -1.99 -10.14
C MET A 54 13.66 -3.32 -10.04
N GLU A 55 14.19 -4.36 -10.64
CA GLU A 55 13.68 -5.72 -10.53
C GLU A 55 14.73 -6.61 -9.87
N ILE A 56 14.31 -7.36 -8.84
CA ILE A 56 15.16 -8.36 -8.17
C ILE A 56 14.50 -9.73 -8.35
N PHE A 57 15.11 -10.57 -9.17
CA PHE A 57 14.59 -11.91 -9.38
C PHE A 57 14.95 -12.85 -8.20
N PRO A 58 14.01 -13.64 -7.60
CA PRO A 58 12.61 -13.87 -8.00
C PRO A 58 11.58 -12.92 -7.34
N LEU A 59 11.97 -11.92 -6.56
CA LEU A 59 11.05 -11.01 -5.85
C LEU A 59 10.19 -10.15 -6.80
N GLY A 60 10.62 -9.97 -8.06
CA GLY A 60 9.97 -9.09 -8.99
C GLY A 60 10.29 -7.59 -8.77
N PRO A 61 9.35 -6.68 -9.05
CA PRO A 61 9.59 -5.24 -9.01
C PRO A 61 9.72 -4.72 -7.58
N VAL A 62 10.83 -4.01 -7.31
CA VAL A 62 11.13 -3.40 -6.01
C VAL A 62 11.30 -1.89 -6.13
N ALA A 63 11.06 -1.18 -5.04
CA ALA A 63 11.36 0.24 -4.87
C ALA A 63 12.44 0.37 -3.80
N ILE A 64 13.63 0.78 -4.21
CA ILE A 64 14.76 1.06 -3.30
C ILE A 64 14.64 2.50 -2.83
N ILE A 65 14.65 2.71 -1.53
CA ILE A 65 14.47 4.01 -0.89
C ILE A 65 15.73 4.41 -0.15
N ASP A 66 16.34 5.53 -0.58
CA ASP A 66 17.44 6.16 0.15
C ASP A 66 16.89 7.11 1.21
N THR A 67 17.25 6.89 2.48
CA THR A 67 16.78 7.72 3.58
C THR A 67 17.87 8.67 4.05
N ALA A 68 17.45 9.78 4.67
CA ALA A 68 18.39 10.67 5.35
C ALA A 68 19.07 9.98 6.53
N GLY A 69 20.25 10.48 6.94
CA GLY A 69 20.96 9.99 8.11
C GLY A 69 20.16 10.22 9.41
N PHE A 70 20.31 9.30 10.35
CA PHE A 70 19.63 9.39 11.66
C PHE A 70 20.13 10.54 12.55
N ASP A 71 21.39 10.90 12.35
CA ASP A 71 22.19 11.85 13.11
C ASP A 71 22.26 13.23 12.43
N ASP A 72 21.40 13.45 11.44
CA ASP A 72 21.28 14.75 10.78
C ASP A 72 20.75 15.80 11.79
N THR A 73 21.46 16.92 11.91
CA THR A 73 21.21 17.95 12.93
C THR A 73 20.78 19.27 12.31
N GLY A 74 20.23 20.17 13.15
CA GLY A 74 19.66 21.44 12.70
C GLY A 74 18.20 21.34 12.30
N GLU A 75 17.56 22.46 11.95
CA GLU A 75 16.11 22.48 11.61
C GLU A 75 15.78 21.59 10.41
N LEU A 76 16.58 21.64 9.35
CA LEU A 76 16.43 20.78 8.18
C LEU A 76 16.73 19.32 8.49
N GLY A 77 17.70 19.05 9.37
CA GLY A 77 18.05 17.69 9.83
C GLY A 77 16.90 17.07 10.59
N ASN A 78 16.29 17.78 11.53
CA ASN A 78 15.14 17.31 12.28
C ASN A 78 13.94 16.99 11.36
N LEU A 79 13.70 17.82 10.35
CA LEU A 79 12.65 17.57 9.36
C LEU A 79 12.93 16.30 8.54
N ARG A 80 14.19 16.06 8.14
CA ARG A 80 14.61 14.86 7.42
C ARG A 80 14.47 13.60 8.26
N VAL A 81 14.87 13.66 9.54
CA VAL A 81 14.69 12.54 10.49
C VAL A 81 13.20 12.26 10.69
N SER A 82 12.35 13.29 10.78
CA SER A 82 10.90 13.11 10.86
C SER A 82 10.35 12.40 9.62
N LYS A 83 10.72 12.84 8.41
CA LYS A 83 10.36 12.16 7.15
C LYS A 83 10.88 10.73 7.08
N THR A 84 12.09 10.47 7.58
CA THR A 84 12.64 9.12 7.68
C THR A 84 11.80 8.22 8.61
N LYS A 85 11.27 8.78 9.71
CA LYS A 85 10.32 8.05 10.58
C LYS A 85 8.99 7.76 9.89
N GLU A 86 8.46 8.70 9.11
CA GLU A 86 7.24 8.48 8.34
C GLU A 86 7.40 7.37 7.27
N LEU A 87 8.60 7.23 6.71
CA LEU A 87 8.91 6.18 5.76
C LEU A 87 8.79 4.76 6.32
N LEU A 88 8.90 4.57 7.65
CA LEU A 88 8.66 3.27 8.28
C LEU A 88 7.28 2.71 7.92
N LYS A 89 6.26 3.57 7.77
CA LYS A 89 4.91 3.17 7.36
C LYS A 89 4.84 2.62 5.93
N LYS A 90 5.87 2.87 5.11
CA LYS A 90 5.97 2.41 3.71
C LYS A 90 7.00 1.30 3.53
N THR A 91 7.85 1.04 4.52
CA THR A 91 8.97 0.13 4.42
C THR A 91 8.54 -1.31 4.63
N ASP A 92 8.71 -2.16 3.63
CA ASP A 92 8.43 -3.60 3.72
C ASP A 92 9.64 -4.37 4.25
N LEU A 93 10.86 -3.92 3.88
CA LEU A 93 12.14 -4.47 4.33
C LEU A 93 13.12 -3.32 4.62
N ALA A 94 13.73 -3.34 5.80
CA ALA A 94 14.74 -2.35 6.18
C ALA A 94 16.16 -2.91 6.01
N ILE A 95 17.07 -2.11 5.47
CA ILE A 95 18.51 -2.37 5.45
C ILE A 95 19.16 -1.37 6.39
N LEU A 96 19.59 -1.84 7.57
CA LEU A 96 20.31 -1.01 8.53
C LEU A 96 21.80 -1.06 8.21
N VAL A 97 22.32 0.04 7.71
CA VAL A 97 23.72 0.18 7.30
C VAL A 97 24.52 0.82 8.42
N VAL A 98 25.59 0.16 8.81
CA VAL A 98 26.59 0.64 9.78
C VAL A 98 27.97 0.62 9.15
N SER A 99 28.90 1.39 9.68
CA SER A 99 30.32 1.35 9.29
C SER A 99 31.21 1.18 10.50
N PRO A 100 32.43 0.64 10.36
CA PRO A 100 33.39 0.49 11.48
C PRO A 100 33.68 1.81 12.20
N GLU A 101 33.59 2.93 11.50
CA GLU A 101 33.88 4.27 12.03
C GLU A 101 32.87 4.76 13.09
N ASN A 102 31.68 4.12 13.15
CA ASN A 102 30.53 4.61 13.95
C ASN A 102 30.08 3.62 15.04
N ILE A 103 30.94 2.70 15.45
CA ILE A 103 30.60 1.64 16.42
C ILE A 103 30.68 2.06 17.89
N ASP A 104 31.32 3.18 18.22
CA ASP A 104 31.53 3.63 19.59
C ASP A 104 30.25 3.90 20.39
N SER A 105 29.15 4.23 19.70
CA SER A 105 27.86 4.44 20.31
C SER A 105 26.76 3.95 19.39
N LEU A 106 26.08 2.86 19.77
CA LEU A 106 25.00 2.22 19.02
C LEU A 106 23.59 2.54 19.56
N ALA A 107 23.47 3.60 20.35
CA ALA A 107 22.19 3.96 20.98
C ALA A 107 21.09 4.26 19.94
N ILE A 108 21.46 4.95 18.85
CA ILE A 108 20.54 5.31 17.77
C ILE A 108 20.13 4.07 16.99
N GLU A 109 21.07 3.21 16.64
CA GLU A 109 20.82 1.95 15.92
C GLU A 109 19.89 1.02 16.73
N LYS A 110 20.09 0.92 18.04
CA LYS A 110 19.23 0.16 18.97
C LYS A 110 17.80 0.70 18.97
N ASP A 111 17.60 2.03 18.99
CA ASP A 111 16.26 2.64 18.91
C ASP A 111 15.57 2.32 17.57
N TRP A 112 16.30 2.37 16.45
CA TRP A 112 15.75 2.03 15.15
C TRP A 112 15.39 0.54 15.03
N ILE A 113 16.23 -0.36 15.52
CA ILE A 113 15.91 -1.80 15.58
C ILE A 113 14.65 -2.04 16.43
N LYS A 114 14.52 -1.34 17.57
CA LYS A 114 13.31 -1.41 18.39
C LYS A 114 12.06 -0.98 17.59
N ARG A 115 12.18 0.08 16.78
CA ARG A 115 11.09 0.53 15.90
C ARG A 115 10.76 -0.50 14.82
N PHE A 116 11.76 -1.08 14.17
CA PHE A 116 11.55 -2.15 13.19
C PHE A 116 10.79 -3.33 13.82
N ASN A 117 11.22 -3.78 14.99
CA ASN A 117 10.57 -4.87 15.71
C ASN A 117 9.12 -4.51 16.12
N THR A 118 8.89 -3.32 16.67
CA THR A 118 7.54 -2.84 17.04
C THR A 118 6.59 -2.83 15.84
N LEU A 119 7.09 -2.38 14.69
CA LEU A 119 6.32 -2.32 13.44
C LEU A 119 6.35 -3.63 12.65
N LYS A 120 7.00 -4.69 13.17
CA LYS A 120 7.18 -5.97 12.50
C LYS A 120 7.79 -5.81 11.09
N ILE A 121 8.77 -4.91 10.95
CA ILE A 121 9.54 -4.74 9.73
C ILE A 121 10.72 -5.69 9.78
N PRO A 122 10.85 -6.67 8.86
CA PRO A 122 12.07 -7.44 8.75
C PRO A 122 13.23 -6.53 8.38
N TYR A 123 14.42 -6.81 8.93
CA TYR A 123 15.59 -5.98 8.64
C TYR A 123 16.86 -6.81 8.49
N LEU A 124 17.80 -6.28 7.70
CA LEU A 124 19.17 -6.76 7.59
C LEU A 124 20.12 -5.75 8.25
N LEU A 125 21.05 -6.25 9.05
CA LEU A 125 22.18 -5.45 9.55
C LEU A 125 23.37 -5.63 8.59
N VAL A 126 23.79 -4.56 7.95
CA VAL A 126 24.84 -4.55 6.93
C VAL A 126 26.02 -3.72 7.39
N LEU A 127 27.20 -4.32 7.49
CA LEU A 127 28.45 -3.63 7.74
C LEU A 127 29.08 -3.22 6.41
N ASN A 128 29.08 -1.93 6.13
CA ASN A 128 29.68 -1.33 4.92
C ASN A 128 31.08 -0.79 5.21
N LYS A 129 31.79 -0.39 4.17
CA LYS A 129 33.20 0.06 4.21
C LYS A 129 34.16 -1.01 4.71
N SER A 130 33.94 -2.25 4.31
CA SER A 130 34.79 -3.40 4.62
C SER A 130 35.97 -3.54 3.66
N ASP A 131 36.41 -2.47 3.06
CA ASP A 131 37.54 -2.39 2.13
C ASP A 131 38.89 -2.24 2.85
N ASN A 132 38.86 -1.84 4.13
CA ASN A 132 40.06 -1.60 4.93
C ASN A 132 40.37 -2.78 5.88
N SER A 133 40.20 -4.02 5.38
CA SER A 133 40.23 -5.23 6.19
C SER A 133 41.49 -5.40 7.02
N THR A 134 41.30 -5.49 8.32
CA THR A 134 42.24 -6.04 9.30
C THR A 134 41.50 -6.46 10.58
N ASN A 135 42.21 -6.84 11.63
CA ASN A 135 41.72 -7.23 12.96
C ASN A 135 40.65 -6.31 13.58
N GLU A 136 40.49 -5.08 13.10
CA GLU A 136 39.47 -4.13 13.55
C GLU A 136 38.06 -4.47 13.02
N GLU A 137 37.97 -5.03 11.84
CA GLU A 137 36.71 -5.44 11.23
C GLU A 137 36.08 -6.62 11.99
N ASP A 138 36.85 -7.62 12.33
CA ASP A 138 36.36 -8.76 13.11
C ASP A 138 35.91 -8.34 14.52
N LYS A 139 36.61 -7.40 15.15
CA LYS A 139 36.17 -6.78 16.40
C LYS A 139 34.89 -6.00 16.23
N ALA A 140 34.74 -5.23 15.13
CA ALA A 140 33.51 -4.49 14.83
C ALA A 140 32.32 -5.44 14.64
N ILE A 141 32.51 -6.56 13.95
CA ILE A 141 31.46 -7.56 13.76
C ILE A 141 31.06 -8.20 15.08
N GLN A 142 32.06 -8.61 15.89
CA GLN A 142 31.76 -9.17 17.20
C GLN A 142 30.96 -8.17 18.04
N PHE A 143 31.42 -6.93 18.11
CA PHE A 143 30.77 -5.88 18.87
C PHE A 143 29.33 -5.59 18.37
N LEU A 144 29.11 -5.50 17.04
CA LEU A 144 27.81 -5.32 16.46
C LEU A 144 26.90 -6.51 16.72
N THR A 145 27.43 -7.73 16.62
CA THR A 145 26.67 -8.96 16.88
C THR A 145 26.21 -9.04 18.33
N GLU A 146 27.08 -8.70 19.27
CA GLU A 146 26.77 -8.69 20.72
C GLU A 146 25.73 -7.59 21.07
N ASN A 147 25.75 -6.44 20.39
CA ASN A 147 24.94 -5.28 20.73
C ASN A 147 23.67 -5.11 19.91
N LEU A 148 23.66 -5.49 18.64
CA LEU A 148 22.54 -5.25 17.69
C LEU A 148 21.97 -6.54 17.10
N GLY A 149 22.62 -7.68 17.29
CA GLY A 149 22.28 -8.94 16.64
C GLY A 149 23.22 -9.28 15.49
N THR A 150 22.97 -10.39 14.82
CA THR A 150 23.87 -10.93 13.80
C THR A 150 24.03 -9.99 12.61
N VAL A 151 25.26 -9.63 12.26
CA VAL A 151 25.57 -8.93 11.01
C VAL A 151 25.27 -9.86 9.83
N SER A 152 24.29 -9.47 9.00
CA SER A 152 23.84 -10.31 7.89
C SER A 152 24.84 -10.33 6.73
N VAL A 153 25.41 -9.17 6.40
CA VAL A 153 26.34 -9.02 5.28
C VAL A 153 27.44 -8.00 5.61
N LYS A 154 28.68 -8.40 5.32
CA LYS A 154 29.78 -7.46 5.16
C LYS A 154 29.85 -7.03 3.70
N ILE A 155 30.03 -5.76 3.43
CA ILE A 155 30.08 -5.24 2.07
C ILE A 155 31.07 -4.08 1.93
N SER A 156 31.71 -3.97 0.79
CA SER A 156 32.36 -2.75 0.34
C SER A 156 31.63 -2.25 -0.91
N ALA A 157 30.99 -1.10 -0.78
CA ALA A 157 30.36 -0.46 -1.92
C ALA A 157 31.38 0.05 -2.94
N LEU A 158 32.59 0.37 -2.48
CA LEU A 158 33.69 0.84 -3.32
C LEU A 158 34.26 -0.29 -4.18
N ASP A 159 34.58 -1.43 -3.56
CA ASP A 159 35.20 -2.58 -4.22
C ASP A 159 34.19 -3.56 -4.84
N LYS A 160 32.89 -3.25 -4.75
CA LYS A 160 31.81 -4.11 -5.23
C LYS A 160 31.78 -5.51 -4.58
N LEU A 161 32.40 -5.62 -3.41
CA LEU A 161 32.50 -6.87 -2.68
C LEU A 161 31.15 -7.29 -2.14
N ASN A 162 30.82 -8.58 -2.24
CA ASN A 162 29.63 -9.18 -1.64
C ASN A 162 28.26 -8.64 -2.12
N LYS A 163 28.16 -7.97 -3.26
CA LYS A 163 26.87 -7.55 -3.87
C LYS A 163 25.87 -8.71 -3.99
N ILE A 164 26.32 -9.85 -4.50
CA ILE A 164 25.47 -11.05 -4.70
C ILE A 164 24.95 -11.56 -3.36
N LYS A 165 25.81 -11.58 -2.32
CA LYS A 165 25.41 -12.01 -0.98
C LYS A 165 24.35 -11.10 -0.38
N LEU A 166 24.47 -9.78 -0.56
CA LEU A 166 23.44 -8.83 -0.12
C LEU A 166 22.09 -9.11 -0.81
N LEU A 167 22.10 -9.33 -2.12
CA LEU A 167 20.87 -9.68 -2.86
C LEU A 167 20.26 -11.00 -2.35
N GLN A 168 21.08 -12.03 -2.09
CA GLN A 168 20.60 -13.31 -1.54
C GLN A 168 19.96 -13.16 -0.17
N GLU A 169 20.54 -12.38 0.72
CA GLU A 169 19.97 -12.13 2.05
C GLU A 169 18.68 -11.28 1.95
N ILE A 170 18.62 -10.30 1.04
CA ILE A 170 17.38 -9.55 0.74
C ILE A 170 16.28 -10.52 0.32
N ILE A 171 16.54 -11.40 -0.63
CA ILE A 171 15.58 -12.39 -1.13
C ILE A 171 15.11 -13.31 0.00
N LYS A 172 16.01 -13.78 0.83
CA LYS A 172 15.71 -14.71 1.92
C LYS A 172 14.81 -14.12 3.01
N ILE A 173 14.98 -12.82 3.34
CA ILE A 173 14.27 -12.17 4.44
C ILE A 173 13.06 -11.36 3.96
N ALA A 174 12.92 -11.16 2.64
CA ALA A 174 11.77 -10.46 2.08
C ALA A 174 10.46 -11.06 2.58
N PRO A 175 9.47 -10.23 2.97
CA PRO A 175 8.20 -10.73 3.45
C PRO A 175 7.55 -11.64 2.41
N LYS A 176 7.22 -12.88 2.80
CA LYS A 176 6.51 -13.82 1.92
C LYS A 176 5.11 -13.34 1.54
N ASP A 177 4.48 -12.55 2.42
CA ASP A 177 3.17 -11.93 2.19
C ASP A 177 3.21 -10.79 1.18
N PHE A 178 4.37 -10.50 0.62
CA PHE A 178 4.53 -9.56 -0.50
C PHE A 178 4.12 -10.20 -1.84
N GLU A 179 4.08 -11.52 -1.95
CA GLU A 179 3.41 -12.19 -3.07
C GLU A 179 2.02 -11.59 -3.18
N ALA A 180 1.71 -11.06 -4.37
CA ALA A 180 0.48 -10.28 -4.60
C ALA A 180 -0.71 -11.04 -4.01
N PRO A 181 -1.43 -10.45 -3.04
CA PRO A 181 -2.57 -11.15 -2.43
C PRO A 181 -3.53 -11.53 -3.53
N VAL A 182 -4.17 -12.70 -3.40
CA VAL A 182 -5.19 -13.19 -4.34
C VAL A 182 -6.16 -12.05 -4.64
N LEU A 183 -6.18 -11.58 -5.89
CA LEU A 183 -7.02 -10.45 -6.27
C LEU A 183 -8.43 -10.96 -6.63
N THR A 184 -8.53 -11.82 -7.64
CA THR A 184 -9.83 -12.36 -8.09
C THR A 184 -9.78 -13.84 -8.43
N SER A 185 -8.62 -14.49 -8.46
CA SER A 185 -8.43 -15.85 -9.00
C SER A 185 -9.24 -16.95 -8.29
N ASP A 186 -9.70 -16.72 -7.07
CA ASP A 186 -10.57 -17.62 -6.31
C ASP A 186 -12.07 -17.42 -6.55
N LEU A 187 -12.45 -16.45 -7.39
CA LEU A 187 -13.84 -16.07 -7.64
C LEU A 187 -14.44 -16.74 -8.89
N TYR A 188 -13.62 -17.34 -9.72
CA TYR A 188 -14.00 -17.96 -10.99
C TYR A 188 -13.02 -19.13 -11.32
N SER A 189 -13.33 -19.86 -12.37
CA SER A 189 -12.49 -20.94 -12.90
C SER A 189 -11.95 -20.57 -14.30
N PRO A 190 -10.85 -21.23 -14.75
CA PRO A 190 -10.39 -21.08 -16.14
C PRO A 190 -11.54 -21.34 -17.13
N GLY A 191 -11.66 -20.49 -18.14
CA GLY A 191 -12.73 -20.56 -19.15
C GLY A 191 -14.01 -19.78 -18.79
N ASP A 192 -14.18 -19.33 -17.54
CA ASP A 192 -15.31 -18.50 -17.15
C ASP A 192 -15.28 -17.10 -17.79
N TYR A 193 -16.45 -16.51 -17.99
CA TYR A 193 -16.59 -15.10 -18.33
C TYR A 193 -16.73 -14.25 -17.07
N VAL A 194 -15.97 -13.17 -17.01
CA VAL A 194 -16.09 -12.13 -15.95
C VAL A 194 -16.38 -10.80 -16.62
N VAL A 195 -17.56 -10.24 -16.34
CA VAL A 195 -17.97 -8.94 -16.91
C VAL A 195 -17.46 -7.81 -16.05
N LEU A 196 -16.77 -6.86 -16.68
CA LEU A 196 -16.25 -5.65 -16.06
C LEU A 196 -17.06 -4.46 -16.57
N VAL A 197 -17.88 -3.84 -15.69
CA VAL A 197 -18.67 -2.65 -16.02
C VAL A 197 -17.87 -1.43 -15.66
N VAL A 198 -17.37 -0.74 -16.69
CA VAL A 198 -16.42 0.36 -16.57
C VAL A 198 -17.09 1.65 -17.03
N PRO A 199 -17.54 2.53 -16.12
CA PRO A 199 -18.09 3.81 -16.51
C PRO A 199 -17.01 4.70 -17.13
N GLN A 200 -17.45 5.64 -17.94
CA GLN A 200 -16.61 6.68 -18.49
C GLN A 200 -16.99 8.00 -17.80
N ASP A 201 -16.21 8.43 -16.85
CA ASP A 201 -16.43 9.64 -16.06
C ASP A 201 -15.15 10.45 -15.89
N ILE A 202 -15.17 11.48 -15.03
CA ILE A 202 -14.03 12.35 -14.76
C ILE A 202 -12.86 11.57 -14.12
N GLN A 203 -13.14 10.52 -13.35
CA GLN A 203 -12.11 9.71 -12.70
C GLN A 203 -11.50 8.66 -13.64
N ALA A 204 -12.31 8.17 -14.60
CA ALA A 204 -11.90 7.26 -15.67
C ALA A 204 -12.16 7.89 -17.05
N PRO A 205 -11.40 8.92 -17.46
CA PRO A 205 -11.68 9.69 -18.66
C PRO A 205 -11.45 8.87 -19.93
N LYS A 206 -12.01 9.37 -21.04
CA LYS A 206 -11.86 8.78 -22.37
C LYS A 206 -10.39 8.51 -22.69
N GLY A 207 -10.10 7.31 -23.18
CA GLY A 207 -8.80 6.90 -23.68
C GLY A 207 -7.91 6.17 -22.67
N ARG A 208 -8.36 5.96 -21.40
CA ARG A 208 -7.60 5.16 -20.44
C ARG A 208 -8.49 4.42 -19.44
N LEU A 209 -7.97 3.30 -18.95
CA LEU A 209 -8.47 2.61 -17.77
C LEU A 209 -7.72 3.09 -16.52
N ILE A 210 -8.37 3.03 -15.37
CA ILE A 210 -7.71 3.31 -14.08
C ILE A 210 -6.98 2.06 -13.58
N LEU A 211 -6.02 2.27 -12.70
CA LEU A 211 -5.14 1.22 -12.18
C LEU A 211 -5.88 -0.03 -11.66
N PRO A 212 -6.93 0.06 -10.82
CA PRO A 212 -7.67 -1.10 -10.36
C PRO A 212 -8.28 -1.93 -11.49
N GLN A 213 -8.80 -1.27 -12.53
CA GLN A 213 -9.40 -1.94 -13.68
C GLN A 213 -8.35 -2.73 -14.46
N VAL A 214 -7.18 -2.12 -14.74
CA VAL A 214 -6.07 -2.78 -15.44
C VAL A 214 -5.56 -4.00 -14.67
N GLN A 215 -5.41 -3.88 -13.34
CA GLN A 215 -4.92 -4.98 -12.50
C GLN A 215 -5.89 -6.16 -12.49
N VAL A 216 -7.19 -5.91 -12.35
CA VAL A 216 -8.22 -6.96 -12.38
C VAL A 216 -8.29 -7.62 -13.74
N ILE A 217 -8.23 -6.87 -14.84
CA ILE A 217 -8.18 -7.43 -16.20
C ILE A 217 -6.99 -8.38 -16.34
N ARG A 218 -5.81 -7.95 -15.90
CA ARG A 218 -4.60 -8.75 -15.99
C ARG A 218 -4.70 -10.02 -15.13
N ASP A 219 -5.18 -9.91 -13.90
CA ASP A 219 -5.37 -11.04 -13.00
C ASP A 219 -6.35 -12.08 -13.60
N ILE A 220 -7.45 -11.63 -14.21
CA ILE A 220 -8.41 -12.52 -14.87
C ILE A 220 -7.74 -13.30 -16.02
N LEU A 221 -6.96 -12.63 -16.85
CA LEU A 221 -6.26 -13.24 -17.98
C LEU A 221 -5.19 -14.23 -17.51
N ASP A 222 -4.41 -13.88 -16.48
CA ASP A 222 -3.35 -14.73 -15.93
C ASP A 222 -3.90 -16.02 -15.32
N ASN A 223 -5.17 -16.00 -14.86
CA ASN A 223 -5.85 -17.16 -14.28
C ASN A 223 -6.76 -17.88 -15.29
N GLY A 224 -6.60 -17.62 -16.60
CA GLY A 224 -7.25 -18.38 -17.66
C GLY A 224 -8.75 -18.09 -17.86
N ALA A 225 -9.31 -17.07 -17.21
CA ALA A 225 -10.68 -16.61 -17.45
C ALA A 225 -10.71 -15.50 -18.51
N THR A 226 -11.90 -15.17 -19.01
CA THR A 226 -12.10 -14.19 -20.09
C THR A 226 -12.74 -12.93 -19.55
N PRO A 227 -12.03 -11.77 -19.50
CA PRO A 227 -12.64 -10.51 -19.13
C PRO A 227 -13.48 -9.93 -20.28
N LEU A 228 -14.73 -9.57 -20.02
CA LEU A 228 -15.62 -8.88 -20.94
C LEU A 228 -15.86 -7.47 -20.43
N LEU A 229 -15.29 -6.47 -21.11
CA LEU A 229 -15.42 -5.07 -20.72
C LEU A 229 -16.62 -4.43 -21.40
N THR A 230 -17.42 -3.70 -20.62
CA THR A 230 -18.57 -2.96 -21.15
C THR A 230 -18.75 -1.64 -20.40
N LYS A 231 -19.41 -0.70 -21.08
CA LYS A 231 -19.95 0.49 -20.42
C LYS A 231 -21.28 0.15 -19.75
N PRO A 232 -21.71 0.93 -18.73
CA PRO A 232 -23.00 0.71 -18.08
C PRO A 232 -24.16 0.59 -19.08
N GLU A 233 -24.24 1.49 -20.06
CA GLU A 233 -25.35 1.57 -21.03
C GLU A 233 -25.46 0.32 -21.89
N ASN A 234 -24.38 -0.42 -22.08
CA ASN A 234 -24.35 -1.61 -22.93
C ASN A 234 -24.43 -2.93 -22.12
N LEU A 235 -24.55 -2.87 -20.78
CA LEU A 235 -24.55 -4.07 -19.94
C LEU A 235 -25.67 -5.04 -20.30
N GLU A 236 -26.88 -4.56 -20.39
CA GLU A 236 -28.07 -5.39 -20.72
C GLU A 236 -27.95 -6.05 -22.09
N SER A 237 -27.53 -5.30 -23.10
CA SER A 237 -27.26 -5.82 -24.43
C SER A 237 -26.15 -6.86 -24.47
N LEU A 238 -25.07 -6.64 -23.71
CA LEU A 238 -24.00 -7.63 -23.61
C LEU A 238 -24.53 -8.93 -23.01
N LEU A 239 -25.22 -8.85 -21.87
CA LEU A 239 -25.74 -10.04 -21.18
C LEU A 239 -26.74 -10.83 -22.03
N SER A 240 -27.62 -10.16 -22.82
CA SER A 240 -28.59 -10.82 -23.68
C SER A 240 -27.96 -11.52 -24.89
N ASN A 241 -26.75 -11.09 -25.31
CA ASN A 241 -26.03 -11.70 -26.43
C ASN A 241 -25.06 -12.82 -26.00
N LEU A 242 -24.83 -13.02 -24.70
CA LEU A 242 -23.99 -14.10 -24.21
C LEU A 242 -24.73 -15.44 -24.21
N LYS A 243 -24.14 -16.48 -24.82
CA LYS A 243 -24.66 -17.85 -24.76
C LYS A 243 -24.57 -18.46 -23.38
N THR A 244 -23.54 -18.07 -22.61
CA THR A 244 -23.29 -18.54 -21.25
C THR A 244 -23.29 -17.36 -20.31
N GLN A 245 -23.98 -17.47 -19.20
CA GLN A 245 -24.00 -16.39 -18.20
C GLN A 245 -22.59 -16.19 -17.60
N PRO A 246 -22.19 -14.94 -17.35
CA PRO A 246 -20.92 -14.68 -16.70
C PRO A 246 -20.92 -15.20 -15.26
N ARG A 247 -19.76 -15.65 -14.80
CA ARG A 247 -19.54 -16.13 -13.44
C ARG A 247 -19.63 -15.02 -12.40
N LEU A 248 -19.21 -13.81 -12.78
CA LEU A 248 -19.11 -12.66 -11.90
C LEU A 248 -19.25 -11.36 -12.71
N VAL A 249 -19.87 -10.36 -12.09
CA VAL A 249 -19.89 -8.98 -12.58
C VAL A 249 -19.12 -8.11 -11.58
N ILE A 250 -18.14 -7.34 -12.08
CA ILE A 250 -17.32 -6.41 -11.31
C ILE A 250 -17.56 -5.00 -11.86
N THR A 251 -17.81 -4.04 -10.98
CA THR A 251 -18.09 -2.66 -11.38
C THR A 251 -17.39 -1.65 -10.50
N ASP A 252 -17.43 -0.38 -10.86
CA ASP A 252 -17.11 0.69 -9.91
C ASP A 252 -18.24 0.82 -8.88
N SER A 253 -17.89 1.02 -7.60
CA SER A 253 -18.88 1.02 -6.52
C SER A 253 -19.98 2.06 -6.70
N GLN A 254 -19.70 3.16 -7.38
CA GLN A 254 -20.69 4.17 -7.73
C GLN A 254 -21.79 3.68 -8.70
N MET A 255 -21.52 2.57 -9.40
CA MET A 255 -22.46 1.95 -10.36
C MET A 255 -23.29 0.82 -9.75
N PHE A 256 -23.15 0.53 -8.46
CA PHE A 256 -23.87 -0.54 -7.78
C PHE A 256 -25.39 -0.41 -7.96
N ASP A 257 -25.98 0.78 -7.73
CA ASP A 257 -27.42 1.00 -7.90
C ASP A 257 -27.90 0.73 -9.33
N PHE A 258 -27.09 1.10 -10.33
CA PHE A 258 -27.37 0.82 -11.73
C PHE A 258 -27.32 -0.67 -12.04
N CYS A 259 -26.25 -1.35 -11.63
CA CYS A 259 -26.08 -2.78 -11.87
C CYS A 259 -27.13 -3.62 -11.13
N GLU A 260 -27.49 -3.21 -9.90
CA GLU A 260 -28.52 -3.88 -9.09
C GLU A 260 -29.91 -3.91 -9.77
N LYS A 261 -30.23 -2.89 -10.56
CA LYS A 261 -31.50 -2.79 -11.31
C LYS A 261 -31.55 -3.69 -12.54
N ILE A 262 -30.38 -3.94 -13.17
CA ILE A 262 -30.27 -4.70 -14.41
C ILE A 262 -30.01 -6.19 -14.15
N LEU A 263 -29.14 -6.49 -13.18
CA LEU A 263 -28.65 -7.84 -12.95
C LEU A 263 -29.68 -8.69 -12.19
N PRO A 264 -29.89 -9.97 -12.60
CA PRO A 264 -30.64 -10.92 -11.80
C PRO A 264 -30.10 -11.01 -10.37
N LYS A 265 -30.95 -11.22 -9.37
CA LYS A 265 -30.58 -11.26 -7.95
C LYS A 265 -29.58 -12.37 -7.60
N ASN A 266 -29.59 -13.46 -8.35
CA ASN A 266 -28.65 -14.58 -8.21
C ASN A 266 -27.30 -14.35 -8.91
N MET A 267 -27.18 -13.32 -9.78
CA MET A 267 -25.92 -13.01 -10.43
C MET A 267 -24.93 -12.42 -9.42
N PRO A 268 -23.72 -13.02 -9.25
CA PRO A 268 -22.71 -12.48 -8.38
C PRO A 268 -22.26 -11.10 -8.85
N LEU A 269 -22.24 -10.15 -7.91
CA LEU A 269 -21.87 -8.75 -8.15
C LEU A 269 -20.89 -8.29 -7.07
N THR A 270 -19.81 -7.66 -7.47
CA THR A 270 -18.88 -6.97 -6.57
C THR A 270 -18.30 -5.72 -7.24
N SER A 271 -17.35 -5.05 -6.60
CA SER A 271 -16.69 -3.89 -7.20
C SER A 271 -15.17 -3.96 -7.06
N PHE A 272 -14.48 -3.18 -7.91
CA PHE A 272 -13.04 -3.02 -7.84
C PHE A 272 -12.60 -2.59 -6.42
N SER A 273 -13.29 -1.63 -5.82
CA SER A 273 -12.97 -1.15 -4.47
C SER A 273 -13.13 -2.22 -3.39
N VAL A 274 -14.14 -3.10 -3.50
CA VAL A 274 -14.34 -4.23 -2.59
C VAL A 274 -13.24 -5.28 -2.77
N ILE A 275 -12.88 -5.62 -4.01
CA ILE A 275 -11.76 -6.53 -4.32
C ILE A 275 -10.46 -6.01 -3.69
N PHE A 276 -10.15 -4.73 -3.90
CA PHE A 276 -8.92 -4.14 -3.35
C PHE A 276 -8.93 -4.00 -1.82
N SER A 277 -10.09 -3.85 -1.19
CA SER A 277 -10.19 -3.85 0.26
C SER A 277 -9.82 -5.21 0.86
N ARG A 278 -10.16 -6.31 0.17
CA ARG A 278 -9.74 -7.66 0.52
C ARG A 278 -8.23 -7.87 0.28
N ALA A 279 -7.77 -7.49 -0.89
CA ALA A 279 -6.38 -7.72 -1.30
C ALA A 279 -5.36 -6.92 -0.48
N LYS A 280 -5.65 -5.67 -0.15
CA LYS A 280 -4.71 -4.76 0.52
C LYS A 280 -5.00 -4.53 2.01
N GLY A 281 -6.23 -4.75 2.47
CA GLY A 281 -6.68 -4.43 3.83
C GLY A 281 -6.95 -5.67 4.69
N ASP A 282 -7.62 -5.41 5.79
CA ASP A 282 -8.27 -6.41 6.64
C ASP A 282 -9.77 -6.40 6.31
N PHE A 283 -10.17 -7.37 5.49
CA PHE A 283 -11.50 -7.38 4.89
C PHE A 283 -12.61 -7.51 5.92
N GLU A 284 -12.42 -8.36 6.94
CA GLU A 284 -13.41 -8.53 8.03
C GLU A 284 -13.57 -7.23 8.83
N THR A 285 -12.46 -6.57 9.14
CA THR A 285 -12.49 -5.27 9.83
C THR A 285 -13.26 -4.24 9.01
N PHE A 286 -13.05 -4.18 7.71
CA PHE A 286 -13.77 -3.26 6.84
C PHE A 286 -15.27 -3.57 6.72
N ILE A 287 -15.65 -4.87 6.68
CA ILE A 287 -17.06 -5.28 6.68
C ILE A 287 -17.73 -4.88 7.99
N LYS A 288 -17.09 -5.18 9.14
CA LYS A 288 -17.59 -4.76 10.46
C LYS A 288 -17.77 -3.25 10.54
N GLY A 289 -16.78 -2.48 10.04
CA GLY A 289 -16.86 -1.03 9.95
C GLY A 289 -18.00 -0.54 9.05
N ALA A 290 -18.26 -1.19 7.89
CA ALA A 290 -19.39 -0.82 7.04
C ALA A 290 -20.73 -1.03 7.74
N LYS A 291 -20.92 -2.15 8.43
CA LYS A 291 -22.16 -2.43 9.19
C LYS A 291 -22.46 -1.39 10.26
N THR A 292 -21.46 -0.67 10.80
CA THR A 292 -21.72 0.40 11.78
C THR A 292 -22.49 1.58 11.20
N ILE A 293 -22.52 1.74 9.86
CA ILE A 293 -23.29 2.80 9.20
C ILE A 293 -24.78 2.75 9.56
N GLN A 294 -25.33 1.56 9.85
CA GLN A 294 -26.73 1.39 10.24
C GLN A 294 -27.03 2.03 11.63
N ASN A 295 -26.02 2.14 12.48
CA ASN A 295 -26.14 2.62 13.86
C ASN A 295 -25.72 4.09 14.02
N LEU A 296 -25.23 4.74 12.96
CA LEU A 296 -24.81 6.13 12.99
C LEU A 296 -25.99 7.08 13.26
N LYS A 297 -25.73 8.14 14.00
CA LYS A 297 -26.70 9.17 14.39
C LYS A 297 -26.40 10.48 13.65
N PRO A 298 -27.40 11.35 13.43
CA PRO A 298 -27.21 12.63 12.70
C PRO A 298 -26.11 13.55 13.26
N LYS A 299 -25.76 13.42 14.55
CA LYS A 299 -24.72 14.22 15.21
C LYS A 299 -23.32 13.62 15.16
N ASP A 300 -23.21 12.38 14.69
CA ASP A 300 -21.93 11.68 14.65
C ASP A 300 -20.99 12.33 13.63
N LYS A 301 -19.69 12.25 13.93
CA LYS A 301 -18.64 12.78 13.09
C LYS A 301 -17.94 11.65 12.33
N ILE A 302 -17.77 11.79 11.03
CA ILE A 302 -17.17 10.77 10.16
C ILE A 302 -15.89 11.33 9.57
N LEU A 303 -14.83 10.54 9.57
CA LEU A 303 -13.59 10.85 8.90
C LEU A 303 -13.58 10.21 7.50
N ILE A 304 -13.46 11.03 6.47
CA ILE A 304 -13.15 10.57 5.11
C ILE A 304 -11.64 10.59 4.94
N ALA A 305 -11.04 9.41 4.71
CA ALA A 305 -9.59 9.26 4.65
C ALA A 305 -9.13 8.94 3.22
N GLU A 306 -8.37 9.85 2.63
CA GLU A 306 -7.88 9.73 1.25
C GLU A 306 -6.39 9.40 1.23
N ALA A 307 -6.00 8.49 0.31
CA ALA A 307 -4.61 8.07 0.14
C ALA A 307 -3.79 9.08 -0.68
N CYS A 308 -4.41 9.78 -1.60
CA CYS A 308 -3.76 10.70 -2.53
C CYS A 308 -4.32 12.12 -2.41
N THR A 309 -3.45 13.08 -2.70
CA THR A 309 -3.84 14.48 -2.85
C THR A 309 -4.20 14.72 -4.31
N HIS A 310 -5.46 14.81 -4.62
CA HIS A 310 -5.93 15.27 -5.92
C HIS A 310 -6.85 16.49 -5.73
N ALA A 311 -6.93 17.32 -6.76
CA ALA A 311 -7.86 18.43 -6.73
C ALA A 311 -9.29 17.89 -6.62
N PRO A 312 -10.10 18.35 -5.67
CA PRO A 312 -11.48 17.90 -5.56
C PRO A 312 -12.25 18.31 -6.83
N LEU A 313 -13.00 17.33 -7.36
CA LEU A 313 -13.86 17.52 -8.51
C LEU A 313 -15.33 17.58 -8.04
N ASP A 314 -16.21 18.19 -8.80
CA ASP A 314 -17.63 18.36 -8.45
C ASP A 314 -18.37 17.03 -8.19
N GLU A 315 -17.83 15.92 -8.67
CA GLU A 315 -18.38 14.56 -8.50
C GLU A 315 -17.45 13.61 -7.71
N ASP A 316 -16.61 14.15 -6.83
CA ASP A 316 -15.72 13.35 -6.00
C ASP A 316 -16.48 12.36 -5.12
N ILE A 317 -16.04 11.08 -5.12
CA ILE A 317 -16.72 10.00 -4.39
C ILE A 317 -16.67 10.25 -2.89
N GLY A 318 -15.49 10.57 -2.36
CA GLY A 318 -15.26 10.75 -0.92
C GLY A 318 -15.83 12.07 -0.41
N ARG A 319 -15.59 13.16 -1.14
CA ARG A 319 -15.91 14.51 -0.68
C ARG A 319 -17.35 14.94 -0.98
N VAL A 320 -17.98 14.34 -1.97
CA VAL A 320 -19.32 14.75 -2.44
C VAL A 320 -20.32 13.61 -2.39
N LYS A 321 -20.05 12.47 -3.07
CA LYS A 321 -21.06 11.41 -3.23
C LYS A 321 -21.37 10.70 -1.92
N ILE A 322 -20.37 10.20 -1.18
CA ILE A 322 -20.59 9.50 0.10
C ILE A 322 -21.24 10.41 1.14
N PRO A 323 -20.76 11.66 1.39
CA PRO A 323 -21.46 12.59 2.27
C PRO A 323 -22.92 12.83 1.90
N ARG A 324 -23.21 13.02 0.60
CA ARG A 324 -24.58 13.20 0.10
C ARG A 324 -25.45 11.97 0.36
N MET A 325 -24.94 10.76 0.09
CA MET A 325 -25.65 9.51 0.33
C MET A 325 -25.96 9.30 1.82
N LEU A 326 -24.97 9.54 2.70
CA LEU A 326 -25.14 9.44 4.15
C LEU A 326 -26.11 10.50 4.68
N LYS A 327 -26.00 11.74 4.20
CA LYS A 327 -26.95 12.80 4.54
C LYS A 327 -28.38 12.45 4.16
N ASN A 328 -28.59 11.87 2.99
CA ASN A 328 -29.91 11.44 2.54
C ASN A 328 -30.47 10.28 3.38
N LYS A 329 -29.61 9.36 3.86
CA LYS A 329 -30.01 8.19 4.65
C LYS A 329 -30.20 8.52 6.14
N LEU A 330 -29.33 9.34 6.72
CA LEU A 330 -29.21 9.54 8.17
C LEU A 330 -29.58 10.96 8.63
N GLY A 331 -29.71 11.93 7.72
CA GLY A 331 -29.84 13.34 8.06
C GLY A 331 -28.49 14.07 8.10
N ILE A 332 -28.35 15.06 8.99
CA ILE A 332 -27.14 15.88 9.07
C ILE A 332 -26.03 15.13 9.81
N VAL A 333 -24.95 14.81 9.08
CA VAL A 333 -23.73 14.19 9.62
C VAL A 333 -22.56 15.16 9.38
N LYS A 334 -21.62 15.23 10.32
CA LYS A 334 -20.40 16.01 10.18
C LYS A 334 -19.30 15.20 9.54
N PHE A 335 -18.57 15.81 8.64
CA PHE A 335 -17.46 15.16 7.90
C PHE A 335 -16.18 15.97 8.05
N ASP A 336 -15.09 15.28 8.35
CA ASP A 336 -13.74 15.81 8.16
C ASP A 336 -13.04 14.99 7.09
N ILE A 337 -12.03 15.58 6.44
CA ILE A 337 -11.27 14.94 5.37
C ILE A 337 -9.79 14.94 5.77
N ALA A 338 -9.19 13.76 5.81
CA ALA A 338 -7.75 13.58 5.96
C ALA A 338 -7.14 13.08 4.66
N THR A 339 -6.09 13.72 4.20
CA THR A 339 -5.35 13.35 2.98
C THR A 339 -3.92 12.93 3.30
N GLY A 340 -3.34 12.07 2.48
CA GLY A 340 -1.95 11.63 2.64
C GLY A 340 -1.79 10.48 3.63
N LEU A 341 -0.69 10.42 4.39
CA LEU A 341 -0.28 9.25 5.17
C LEU A 341 -0.74 9.26 6.63
N THR A 342 -1.04 10.42 7.17
CA THR A 342 -1.32 10.63 8.59
C THR A 342 -2.81 10.78 8.84
N PHE A 343 -3.26 10.27 9.96
CA PHE A 343 -4.57 10.59 10.52
C PHE A 343 -4.49 11.83 11.43
N PRO A 344 -5.65 12.49 11.73
CA PRO A 344 -5.75 13.46 12.80
C PRO A 344 -5.32 12.85 14.15
N GLU A 345 -4.78 13.66 15.05
CA GLU A 345 -4.33 13.22 16.38
C GLU A 345 -5.47 12.66 17.23
N ASN A 346 -6.68 13.22 17.12
CA ASN A 346 -7.86 12.83 17.91
C ASN A 346 -8.79 11.92 17.09
N LEU A 347 -8.38 10.67 16.84
CA LEU A 347 -9.21 9.71 16.09
C LEU A 347 -10.48 9.31 16.84
N ASP A 348 -10.46 9.28 18.16
CA ASP A 348 -11.57 8.95 19.06
C ASP A 348 -12.77 9.92 18.97
N ASP A 349 -12.60 11.09 18.37
CA ASP A 349 -13.69 12.01 18.03
C ASP A 349 -14.63 11.48 16.94
N TYR A 350 -14.22 10.46 16.17
CA TYR A 350 -14.97 9.97 15.02
C TYR A 350 -15.74 8.68 15.31
N ALA A 351 -16.97 8.63 14.87
CA ALA A 351 -17.82 7.43 14.96
C ALA A 351 -17.50 6.38 13.89
N LEU A 352 -16.89 6.82 12.78
CA LEU A 352 -16.50 5.94 11.66
C LEU A 352 -15.42 6.61 10.81
N ILE A 353 -14.46 5.80 10.35
CA ILE A 353 -13.50 6.17 9.30
C ILE A 353 -13.91 5.50 8.00
N ILE A 354 -14.09 6.28 6.92
CA ILE A 354 -14.34 5.76 5.57
C ILE A 354 -13.10 6.05 4.72
N HIS A 355 -12.31 5.01 4.47
CA HIS A 355 -11.06 5.10 3.70
C HIS A 355 -11.32 4.96 2.21
N CYS A 356 -10.60 5.68 1.36
CA CYS A 356 -10.65 5.49 -0.09
C CYS A 356 -10.14 4.08 -0.48
N GLY A 357 -10.28 3.71 -1.76
CA GLY A 357 -9.84 2.40 -2.26
C GLY A 357 -8.35 2.08 -2.09
N GLY A 358 -7.52 3.05 -1.69
CA GLY A 358 -6.11 2.84 -1.39
C GLY A 358 -5.28 2.36 -2.59
N CYS A 359 -5.68 2.68 -3.82
CA CYS A 359 -4.98 2.22 -5.03
C CYS A 359 -3.51 2.66 -5.09
N MET A 360 -3.20 3.83 -4.52
CA MET A 360 -1.85 4.39 -4.43
C MET A 360 -1.10 3.96 -3.16
N PHE A 361 -1.75 3.28 -2.22
CA PHE A 361 -1.12 2.77 -1.00
C PHE A 361 -0.60 1.35 -1.20
N THR A 362 0.54 1.05 -0.57
CA THR A 362 0.95 -0.32 -0.35
C THR A 362 0.02 -0.99 0.66
N ARG A 363 0.02 -2.33 0.69
CA ARG A 363 -0.71 -3.09 1.72
C ARG A 363 -0.30 -2.64 3.13
N ARG A 364 1.01 -2.46 3.36
CA ARG A 364 1.54 -2.01 4.66
C ARG A 364 0.97 -0.67 5.10
N GLN A 365 0.90 0.30 4.21
CA GLN A 365 0.34 1.62 4.53
C GLN A 365 -1.12 1.53 4.94
N LEU A 366 -1.91 0.73 4.22
CA LEU A 366 -3.32 0.54 4.55
C LEU A 366 -3.49 -0.21 5.88
N MET A 367 -2.68 -1.26 6.12
CA MET A 367 -2.70 -2.00 7.37
C MET A 367 -2.27 -1.15 8.57
N SER A 368 -1.31 -0.23 8.41
CA SER A 368 -0.95 0.74 9.46
C SER A 368 -2.15 1.59 9.87
N ARG A 369 -2.91 2.12 8.91
CA ARG A 369 -4.13 2.89 9.18
C ARG A 369 -5.22 2.07 9.86
N ILE A 370 -5.40 0.82 9.45
CA ILE A 370 -6.34 -0.09 10.12
C ILE A 370 -5.93 -0.33 11.58
N THR A 371 -4.63 -0.50 11.83
CA THR A 371 -4.09 -0.68 13.17
C THR A 371 -4.31 0.58 14.03
N GLU A 372 -3.98 1.76 13.50
CA GLU A 372 -4.23 3.04 14.18
C GLU A 372 -5.72 3.23 14.54
N ALA A 373 -6.63 2.89 13.63
CA ALA A 373 -8.07 2.94 13.88
C ALA A 373 -8.51 1.94 14.98
N LYS A 374 -7.95 0.72 14.97
CA LYS A 374 -8.23 -0.30 16.01
C LYS A 374 -7.71 0.14 17.38
N GLU A 375 -6.51 0.71 17.45
CA GLU A 375 -5.94 1.23 18.70
C GLU A 375 -6.77 2.37 19.28
N ALA A 376 -7.33 3.23 18.43
CA ALA A 376 -8.28 4.26 18.82
C ALA A 376 -9.69 3.73 19.07
N SER A 377 -9.96 2.43 18.87
CA SER A 377 -11.30 1.82 18.96
C SER A 377 -12.34 2.45 18.03
N VAL A 378 -11.91 3.00 16.88
CA VAL A 378 -12.78 3.63 15.88
C VAL A 378 -13.03 2.65 14.74
N PRO A 379 -14.29 2.34 14.38
CA PRO A 379 -14.60 1.53 13.22
C PRO A 379 -14.02 2.13 11.94
N ILE A 380 -13.50 1.27 11.06
CA ILE A 380 -12.95 1.69 9.77
C ILE A 380 -13.53 0.82 8.65
N THR A 381 -13.90 1.45 7.54
CA THR A 381 -14.34 0.78 6.31
C THR A 381 -13.74 1.45 5.09
N ASN A 382 -14.05 0.95 3.88
CA ASN A 382 -13.65 1.59 2.63
C ASN A 382 -14.86 2.12 1.83
N TYR A 383 -14.58 2.97 0.82
CA TYR A 383 -15.62 3.56 -0.05
C TYR A 383 -16.57 2.52 -0.64
N GLY A 384 -16.02 1.40 -1.17
CA GLY A 384 -16.85 0.38 -1.82
C GLY A 384 -17.82 -0.31 -0.89
N LEU A 385 -17.35 -0.72 0.28
CA LEU A 385 -18.19 -1.36 1.30
C LEU A 385 -19.16 -0.36 1.93
N ALA A 386 -18.73 0.89 2.17
CA ALA A 386 -19.62 1.94 2.66
C ALA A 386 -20.78 2.21 1.68
N ILE A 387 -20.50 2.35 0.39
CA ILE A 387 -21.53 2.56 -0.63
C ILE A 387 -22.46 1.34 -0.70
N ALA A 388 -21.91 0.12 -0.69
CA ALA A 388 -22.71 -1.11 -0.69
C ALA A 388 -23.66 -1.19 0.52
N GLU A 389 -23.20 -0.80 1.71
CA GLU A 389 -24.00 -0.76 2.93
C GLU A 389 -25.07 0.32 2.89
N ILE A 390 -24.74 1.52 2.40
CA ILE A 390 -25.71 2.60 2.24
C ILE A 390 -26.84 2.20 1.30
N LEU A 391 -26.52 1.47 0.22
CA LEU A 391 -27.49 0.97 -0.77
C LEU A 391 -28.23 -0.30 -0.33
N GLY A 392 -27.83 -0.92 0.78
CA GLY A 392 -28.44 -2.16 1.30
C GLY A 392 -28.07 -3.41 0.51
N ILE A 393 -26.95 -3.41 -0.20
CA ILE A 393 -26.44 -4.54 -1.01
C ILE A 393 -25.10 -5.08 -0.52
N LEU A 394 -24.68 -4.75 0.70
CA LEU A 394 -23.39 -5.20 1.25
C LEU A 394 -23.24 -6.72 1.14
N ASP A 395 -24.24 -7.48 1.58
CA ASP A 395 -24.20 -8.94 1.55
C ASP A 395 -24.02 -9.48 0.12
N ARG A 396 -24.67 -8.88 -0.88
CA ARG A 396 -24.49 -9.24 -2.29
C ARG A 396 -23.07 -8.95 -2.75
N ALA A 397 -22.53 -7.79 -2.39
CA ALA A 397 -21.21 -7.33 -2.82
C ALA A 397 -20.05 -8.18 -2.23
N ILE A 398 -20.25 -8.74 -1.03
CA ILE A 398 -19.25 -9.60 -0.36
C ILE A 398 -19.47 -11.10 -0.58
N LYS A 399 -20.66 -11.52 -1.00
CA LYS A 399 -21.01 -12.93 -1.24
C LYS A 399 -20.02 -13.68 -2.13
N PRO A 400 -19.46 -13.11 -3.22
CA PRO A 400 -18.49 -13.82 -4.06
C PRO A 400 -17.25 -14.31 -3.30
N PHE A 401 -16.90 -13.69 -2.18
CA PHE A 401 -15.70 -13.99 -1.40
C PHE A 401 -15.90 -15.11 -0.36
N HIS A 402 -17.05 -15.80 -0.37
CA HIS A 402 -17.37 -16.89 0.56
C HIS A 402 -17.21 -16.55 2.05
N ILE A 403 -17.33 -15.29 2.41
CA ILE A 403 -17.37 -14.89 3.80
C ILE A 403 -18.78 -15.21 4.31
N ASN A 404 -18.86 -16.14 5.26
CA ASN A 404 -20.08 -16.31 6.04
C ASN A 404 -20.29 -15.00 6.80
N THR A 405 -21.37 -14.30 6.50
CA THR A 405 -21.80 -13.16 7.33
C THR A 405 -21.91 -13.68 8.76
N LEU A 406 -20.93 -13.30 9.57
CA LEU A 406 -21.00 -13.56 11.00
C LEU A 406 -22.25 -12.84 11.51
N ASP A 407 -23.21 -13.60 12.02
CA ASP A 407 -24.43 -13.16 12.69
C ASP A 407 -24.14 -12.14 13.81
#